data_0d8a0749878ed0b79036883152d295b3
#
_entry.id   0d8a0749878ed0b79036883152d295b3
#
_cell.length_a   1.000
_cell.length_b   1.000
_cell.length_c   1.000
_cell.angle_alpha   90.00
_cell.angle_beta   90.00
_cell.angle_gamma   90.00
#
_symmetry.space_group_name_H-M   'P 1'
#
loop_
_entity.id
_entity.type
_entity.pdbx_description
1 polymer ?
#
loop_
_entity_poly.entity_id
_entity_poly.type
_entity_poly.pdbx_seq_one_letter_code
_entity_poly.pdbx_strand_id
1 'polypeptide(L)'
;MRTFIIFTLLIVVLGCKNRKNKHSDYKIQEVIEIESKKEEPLDMYEKGTYGYDVNLIRNFPDALELKNGDSRLLFSVKYHGRVMTSSSNGYAGRSYGWLNYDLIESDEILPQFNPVGGEERFWLGPEGGQYSLYFKPGDSFNFENWQVPVSLDTIPFDVFLSTDSVAVFLKTFEVENYSNFKFRLELTRKIHLLGKSFIEENLGISVPGKVKYVGYESTNIVKNKTGEDWKKETGLLSIWMLGMFKPSPEVTMILPYKTGVRSDNIVNDNYFGKIPEDRLKIINGIIYFKGDGNHRGKIGLPPQLAMPVIGSYDAENQVLTLLKTEIPEGVTDYVNSAWEHQKYPYRGDIINAYNDGPLENGGQLGPFYELEASSPALELARDSSATHIQSTYHFEGPENELDSICRKIFNVSLEEVKNVF
;
A
#
# COMPACT_ATOMS: atom_id res chain seq x y z
N MET A 1 40.74 17.55 5.27
CA MET A 1 41.20 16.84 6.47
C MET A 1 40.35 17.33 7.63
N ARG A 2 39.36 16.55 8.04
CA ARG A 2 38.60 16.76 9.29
C ARG A 2 38.76 15.50 10.12
N THR A 3 39.40 15.64 11.25
CA THR A 3 39.72 14.59 12.21
C THR A 3 38.46 14.25 13.00
N PHE A 4 38.02 13.01 12.95
CA PHE A 4 36.96 12.48 13.82
C PHE A 4 37.58 11.91 15.08
N ILE A 5 37.14 12.41 16.23
CA ILE A 5 37.53 11.94 17.57
C ILE A 5 36.52 10.84 17.96
N ILE A 6 37.04 9.63 18.17
CA ILE A 6 36.26 8.49 18.67
C ILE A 6 36.26 8.54 20.20
N PHE A 7 35.09 8.64 20.82
CA PHE A 7 34.93 8.45 22.27
C PHE A 7 34.64 6.98 22.58
N THR A 8 35.59 6.34 23.23
CA THR A 8 35.41 4.99 23.76
C THR A 8 34.89 5.09 25.20
N LEU A 9 33.68 4.63 25.43
CA LEU A 9 33.08 4.57 26.76
C LEU A 9 33.43 3.21 27.39
N LEU A 10 34.28 3.20 28.40
CA LEU A 10 34.67 2.02 29.18
C LEU A 10 33.72 1.89 30.38
N ILE A 11 32.82 0.90 30.39
CA ILE A 11 31.98 0.61 31.55
C ILE A 11 32.65 -0.49 32.37
N VAL A 12 33.13 -0.12 33.55
CA VAL A 12 33.65 -1.08 34.57
C VAL A 12 32.48 -1.50 35.47
N VAL A 13 32.11 -2.77 35.44
CA VAL A 13 31.12 -3.33 36.37
C VAL A 13 31.87 -4.05 37.48
N LEU A 14 31.81 -3.48 38.68
CA LEU A 14 32.28 -4.12 39.91
C LEU A 14 31.24 -5.13 40.41
N GLY A 15 31.58 -6.39 40.43
CA GLY A 15 30.73 -7.46 40.97
C GLY A 15 30.77 -7.55 42.46
N CYS A 16 29.62 -7.59 43.12
CA CYS A 16 29.45 -8.05 44.47
C CYS A 16 28.80 -9.44 44.47
N LYS A 17 29.49 -10.40 45.11
CA LYS A 17 29.03 -11.78 45.37
C LYS A 17 27.98 -11.79 46.48
N ASN A 18 26.77 -12.32 46.23
CA ASN A 18 26.22 -13.43 47.02
C ASN A 18 24.78 -13.80 46.68
N ARG A 19 24.59 -15.13 46.68
CA ARG A 19 23.38 -15.96 46.86
C ARG A 19 22.55 -16.37 45.64
N LYS A 20 22.77 -17.64 45.32
CA LYS A 20 21.88 -18.68 44.74
C LYS A 20 20.48 -18.26 44.29
N ASN A 21 20.26 -18.28 42.97
CA ASN A 21 19.13 -18.96 42.36
C ASN A 21 19.44 -19.23 40.87
N LYS A 22 19.05 -20.43 40.41
CA LYS A 22 19.22 -20.91 39.04
C LYS A 22 18.41 -20.04 38.05
N HIS A 23 19.08 -19.36 37.14
CA HIS A 23 18.53 -18.98 35.85
C HIS A 23 19.65 -19.01 34.81
N SER A 24 19.26 -19.48 33.64
CA SER A 24 20.04 -19.80 32.46
C SER A 24 21.01 -18.70 32.02
N ASP A 25 22.26 -19.14 31.78
CA ASP A 25 23.32 -18.35 31.17
C ASP A 25 22.94 -17.95 29.71
N TYR A 26 22.68 -16.70 29.49
CA TYR A 26 22.79 -16.13 28.15
C TYR A 26 24.25 -15.74 27.90
N LYS A 27 24.94 -16.54 27.10
CA LYS A 27 26.24 -16.16 26.53
C LYS A 27 26.04 -14.96 25.61
N ILE A 28 26.66 -13.85 25.93
CA ILE A 28 26.88 -12.74 24.99
C ILE A 28 27.86 -13.27 23.94
N GLN A 29 27.39 -13.49 22.74
CA GLN A 29 28.21 -13.79 21.58
C GLN A 29 28.87 -12.51 21.05
N GLU A 30 30.12 -12.71 20.60
CA GLU A 30 31.04 -11.73 20.05
C GLU A 30 30.39 -10.77 19.08
N VAL A 31 30.75 -9.49 19.23
CA VAL A 31 30.49 -8.45 18.22
C VAL A 31 31.32 -8.82 16.99
N ILE A 32 30.65 -9.32 15.96
CA ILE A 32 31.23 -9.45 14.62
C ILE A 32 31.40 -8.03 14.08
N GLU A 33 32.61 -7.62 13.86
CA GLU A 33 32.96 -6.43 13.09
C GLU A 33 32.41 -6.61 11.67
N ILE A 34 31.27 -5.95 11.39
CA ILE A 34 30.72 -5.89 10.03
C ILE A 34 31.61 -4.91 9.26
N GLU A 35 32.46 -5.44 8.39
CA GLU A 35 33.10 -4.63 7.34
C GLU A 35 32.01 -3.84 6.63
N SER A 36 32.04 -2.51 6.77
CA SER A 36 31.18 -1.60 6.02
C SER A 36 31.54 -1.77 4.55
N LYS A 37 30.73 -2.54 3.78
CA LYS A 37 30.74 -2.44 2.34
C LYS A 37 30.60 -0.96 2.00
N LYS A 38 31.57 -0.40 1.25
CA LYS A 38 31.46 0.93 0.68
C LYS A 38 30.12 1.00 -0.04
N GLU A 39 29.20 1.81 0.48
CA GLU A 39 27.99 2.14 -0.27
C GLU A 39 28.43 2.81 -1.58
N GLU A 40 27.95 2.25 -2.71
CA GLU A 40 28.21 2.86 -4.02
C GLU A 40 27.60 4.28 -4.04
N PRO A 41 28.24 5.24 -4.73
CA PRO A 41 27.67 6.57 -4.86
C PRO A 41 26.29 6.50 -5.52
N LEU A 42 25.25 7.01 -4.87
CA LEU A 42 23.86 6.95 -5.35
C LEU A 42 23.63 7.81 -6.61
N ASP A 43 24.50 8.78 -6.88
CA ASP A 43 24.45 9.70 -8.04
C ASP A 43 24.62 8.99 -9.41
N MET A 44 24.95 7.67 -9.40
CA MET A 44 25.18 6.88 -10.61
C MET A 44 23.92 6.23 -11.18
N TYR A 45 22.81 6.26 -10.46
CA TYR A 45 21.61 5.52 -10.85
C TYR A 45 20.69 6.36 -11.73
N GLU A 46 20.21 5.75 -12.82
CA GLU A 46 19.30 6.40 -13.77
C GLU A 46 17.86 6.45 -13.25
N LYS A 47 17.11 7.46 -13.68
CA LYS A 47 15.68 7.63 -13.36
C LYS A 47 14.90 6.36 -13.73
N GLY A 48 14.09 5.89 -12.81
CA GLY A 48 13.32 4.64 -12.94
C GLY A 48 13.94 3.46 -12.19
N THR A 49 15.20 3.57 -11.74
CA THR A 49 15.83 2.60 -10.85
C THR A 49 15.56 2.93 -9.39
N TYR A 50 15.63 1.91 -8.54
CA TYR A 50 15.44 2.08 -7.09
C TYR A 50 16.51 2.99 -6.47
N GLY A 51 17.76 2.90 -6.93
CA GLY A 51 18.85 3.75 -6.43
C GLY A 51 18.63 5.23 -6.70
N TYR A 52 18.04 5.58 -7.85
CA TYR A 52 17.64 6.96 -8.15
C TYR A 52 16.59 7.46 -7.15
N ASP A 53 15.55 6.66 -6.89
CA ASP A 53 14.48 7.02 -5.98
C ASP A 53 14.96 7.12 -4.53
N VAL A 54 15.89 6.23 -4.11
CA VAL A 54 16.57 6.33 -2.82
C VAL A 54 17.33 7.65 -2.69
N ASN A 55 18.08 8.05 -3.75
CA ASN A 55 18.83 9.30 -3.74
C ASN A 55 17.90 10.52 -3.58
N LEU A 56 16.78 10.52 -4.29
CA LEU A 56 15.76 11.56 -4.17
C LEU A 56 15.18 11.65 -2.75
N ILE A 57 14.71 10.52 -2.20
CA ILE A 57 14.01 10.49 -0.91
C ILE A 57 14.97 10.70 0.27
N ARG A 58 16.21 10.25 0.19
CA ARG A 58 17.24 10.47 1.24
C ARG A 58 17.62 11.92 1.46
N ASN A 59 17.30 12.82 0.55
CA ASN A 59 17.41 14.26 0.79
C ASN A 59 16.47 14.73 1.91
N PHE A 60 15.45 13.95 2.26
CA PHE A 60 14.62 14.15 3.43
C PHE A 60 15.21 13.38 4.62
N PRO A 61 15.35 13.99 5.81
CA PRO A 61 16.11 13.44 6.94
C PRO A 61 15.51 12.18 7.58
N ASP A 62 14.37 11.71 7.10
CA ASP A 62 13.50 10.69 7.67
C ASP A 62 13.21 9.52 6.73
N ALA A 63 14.00 9.36 5.68
CA ALA A 63 13.93 8.18 4.81
C ALA A 63 14.41 6.92 5.55
N LEU A 64 13.63 5.85 5.46
CA LEU A 64 13.96 4.53 6.00
C LEU A 64 14.04 3.51 4.87
N GLU A 65 14.92 2.53 5.00
CA GLU A 65 15.08 1.45 4.05
C GLU A 65 15.13 0.10 4.75
N LEU A 66 14.35 -0.89 4.24
CA LEU A 66 14.48 -2.29 4.64
C LEU A 66 15.20 -3.07 3.54
N LYS A 67 15.96 -4.10 3.95
CA LYS A 67 16.85 -4.86 3.05
C LYS A 67 16.82 -6.35 3.38
N ASN A 68 16.66 -7.18 2.35
CA ASN A 68 16.78 -8.64 2.47
C ASN A 68 17.35 -9.22 1.17
N GLY A 69 18.66 -9.49 1.14
CA GLY A 69 19.36 -9.83 -0.10
C GLY A 69 19.29 -8.70 -1.12
N ASP A 70 18.72 -8.95 -2.29
CA ASP A 70 18.47 -7.94 -3.33
C ASP A 70 17.12 -7.24 -3.19
N SER A 71 16.24 -7.75 -2.35
CA SER A 71 14.96 -7.10 -2.06
C SER A 71 15.16 -5.84 -1.23
N ARG A 72 14.50 -4.75 -1.65
CA ARG A 72 14.60 -3.42 -1.03
C ARG A 72 13.22 -2.81 -0.86
N LEU A 73 13.06 -2.01 0.19
CA LEU A 73 11.84 -1.28 0.46
C LEU A 73 12.18 0.09 1.04
N LEU A 74 11.71 1.17 0.41
CA LEU A 74 11.97 2.55 0.76
C LEU A 74 10.73 3.21 1.34
N PHE A 75 10.88 3.90 2.47
CA PHE A 75 9.82 4.64 3.15
C PHE A 75 10.12 6.12 3.21
N SER A 76 9.06 6.92 3.28
CA SER A 76 9.14 8.29 3.76
C SER A 76 8.27 8.45 5.01
N VAL A 77 8.89 8.87 6.10
CA VAL A 77 8.22 9.23 7.34
C VAL A 77 7.42 10.52 7.16
N LYS A 78 7.98 11.47 6.41
CA LYS A 78 7.32 12.74 6.02
C LYS A 78 5.92 12.49 5.43
N TYR A 79 5.79 11.46 4.60
CA TYR A 79 4.53 11.07 3.99
C TYR A 79 3.85 9.92 4.77
N HIS A 80 3.75 10.06 6.10
CA HIS A 80 3.05 9.16 7.05
C HIS A 80 3.44 7.67 6.95
N GLY A 81 4.75 7.36 6.94
CA GLY A 81 5.22 5.99 6.89
C GLY A 81 4.80 5.25 5.61
N ARG A 82 4.70 6.00 4.49
CA ARG A 82 4.34 5.48 3.17
C ARG A 82 5.46 4.62 2.63
N VAL A 83 5.12 3.46 2.07
CA VAL A 83 6.03 2.72 1.19
C VAL A 83 6.12 3.52 -0.11
N MET A 84 7.27 4.14 -0.35
CA MET A 84 7.47 4.94 -1.57
C MET A 84 7.71 4.03 -2.77
N THR A 85 8.63 3.09 -2.64
CA THR A 85 8.94 2.12 -3.69
C THR A 85 9.67 0.91 -3.15
N SER A 86 9.69 -0.16 -3.95
CA SER A 86 10.45 -1.37 -3.71
C SER A 86 11.28 -1.77 -4.93
N SER A 87 12.21 -2.70 -4.74
CA SER A 87 12.98 -3.33 -5.81
C SER A 87 13.30 -4.77 -5.50
N SER A 88 13.31 -5.61 -6.53
CA SER A 88 13.69 -7.02 -6.47
C SER A 88 15.15 -7.28 -6.85
N ASN A 89 15.93 -6.24 -7.19
CA ASN A 89 17.28 -6.36 -7.73
C ASN A 89 18.25 -5.27 -7.21
N GLY A 90 18.16 -4.94 -5.92
CA GLY A 90 19.02 -3.94 -5.30
C GLY A 90 18.83 -2.54 -5.85
N TYR A 91 19.86 -1.68 -5.75
CA TYR A 91 19.80 -0.29 -6.18
C TYR A 91 19.69 -0.12 -7.70
N ALA A 92 20.34 -0.99 -8.49
CA ALA A 92 20.26 -0.97 -9.94
C ALA A 92 18.95 -1.56 -10.49
N GLY A 93 18.15 -2.18 -9.63
CA GLY A 93 16.86 -2.77 -10.00
C GLY A 93 15.80 -1.72 -10.30
N ARG A 94 14.74 -2.16 -10.98
CA ARG A 94 13.54 -1.37 -11.24
C ARG A 94 12.93 -0.89 -9.92
N SER A 95 12.45 0.33 -9.92
CA SER A 95 11.59 0.91 -8.89
C SER A 95 10.14 0.66 -9.29
N TYR A 96 9.35 -0.03 -8.47
CA TYR A 96 7.98 -0.44 -8.82
C TYR A 96 6.94 0.63 -8.51
N GLY A 97 7.15 1.44 -7.47
CA GLY A 97 6.25 2.53 -7.10
C GLY A 97 6.25 3.66 -8.13
N TRP A 98 5.07 4.20 -8.41
CA TRP A 98 4.99 5.48 -9.10
C TRP A 98 5.29 6.61 -8.11
N LEU A 99 6.18 7.53 -8.51
CA LEU A 99 6.56 8.72 -7.73
C LEU A 99 6.40 9.97 -8.58
N ASN A 100 5.79 11.00 -8.00
CA ASN A 100 5.73 12.33 -8.60
C ASN A 100 7.02 13.09 -8.27
N TYR A 101 8.03 12.91 -9.09
CA TYR A 101 9.36 13.50 -8.87
C TYR A 101 9.30 15.02 -8.73
N ASP A 102 8.54 15.69 -9.61
CA ASP A 102 8.46 17.15 -9.63
C ASP A 102 7.86 17.70 -8.32
N LEU A 103 6.78 17.05 -7.83
CA LEU A 103 6.16 17.44 -6.57
C LEU A 103 7.07 17.14 -5.36
N ILE A 104 7.77 16.01 -5.37
CA ILE A 104 8.71 15.64 -4.31
C ILE A 104 9.90 16.59 -4.29
N GLU A 105 10.49 16.94 -5.45
CA GLU A 105 11.65 17.84 -5.59
C GLU A 105 11.30 19.28 -5.24
N SER A 106 10.09 19.74 -5.57
CA SER A 106 9.64 21.10 -5.25
C SER A 106 9.42 21.32 -3.75
N ASP A 107 9.20 20.27 -2.99
CA ASP A 107 8.79 20.30 -1.58
C ASP A 107 7.50 21.12 -1.32
N GLU A 108 6.73 21.35 -2.37
CA GLU A 108 5.47 22.09 -2.31
C GLU A 108 4.39 21.27 -1.61
N ILE A 109 3.57 21.93 -0.81
CA ILE A 109 2.38 21.34 -0.18
C ILE A 109 1.16 21.91 -0.88
N LEU A 110 0.49 21.07 -1.65
CA LEU A 110 -0.76 21.39 -2.30
C LEU A 110 -1.91 21.38 -1.29
N PRO A 111 -2.84 22.35 -1.32
CA PRO A 111 -3.84 22.51 -0.26
C PRO A 111 -4.91 21.42 -0.24
N GLN A 112 -5.19 20.79 -1.37
CA GLN A 112 -6.27 19.83 -1.53
C GLN A 112 -5.83 18.38 -1.35
N PHE A 113 -4.72 18.00 -1.98
CA PHE A 113 -4.14 16.67 -1.99
C PHE A 113 -2.70 16.72 -2.52
N ASN A 114 -1.82 15.90 -1.97
CA ASN A 114 -0.43 15.79 -2.39
C ASN A 114 -0.18 14.43 -3.06
N PRO A 115 -0.36 14.32 -4.41
CA PRO A 115 -0.18 13.08 -5.14
C PRO A 115 1.32 12.76 -5.34
N VAL A 116 2.04 12.54 -4.24
CA VAL A 116 3.48 12.21 -4.27
C VAL A 116 3.77 10.80 -4.78
N GLY A 117 2.75 9.94 -4.84
CA GLY A 117 2.91 8.55 -5.26
C GLY A 117 3.12 7.60 -4.08
N GLY A 118 3.71 6.46 -4.36
CA GLY A 118 4.06 5.41 -3.39
C GLY A 118 3.29 4.11 -3.56
N GLU A 119 3.99 2.99 -3.39
CA GLU A 119 3.43 1.64 -3.56
C GLU A 119 2.36 1.28 -2.54
N GLU A 120 2.39 1.90 -1.36
CA GLU A 120 1.36 1.67 -0.36
C GLU A 120 1.22 2.87 0.57
N ARG A 121 0.05 3.47 0.58
CA ARG A 121 -0.35 4.52 1.51
C ARG A 121 -1.53 4.06 2.36
N PHE A 122 -1.51 4.47 3.61
CA PHE A 122 -2.61 4.28 4.55
C PHE A 122 -3.57 5.45 4.47
N TRP A 123 -4.82 5.16 4.17
CA TRP A 123 -5.94 6.09 4.30
C TRP A 123 -7.07 5.49 5.12
N LEU A 124 -8.08 6.28 5.37
CA LEU A 124 -9.34 5.88 5.99
C LEU A 124 -10.49 6.21 5.04
N GLY A 125 -11.42 5.27 4.86
CA GLY A 125 -12.71 5.51 4.23
C GLY A 125 -13.79 5.85 5.27
N PRO A 126 -14.98 6.32 4.81
CA PRO A 126 -15.38 6.49 3.42
C PRO A 126 -14.86 7.79 2.78
N GLU A 127 -14.60 7.74 1.47
CA GLU A 127 -14.20 8.90 0.71
C GLU A 127 -15.38 9.84 0.42
N GLY A 128 -16.55 9.31 0.12
CA GLY A 128 -17.76 10.08 -0.19
C GLY A 128 -18.93 9.77 0.75
N GLY A 129 -20.06 10.43 0.50
CA GLY A 129 -21.29 10.23 1.22
C GLY A 129 -21.39 11.00 2.54
N GLN A 130 -22.51 10.79 3.22
CA GLN A 130 -22.86 11.51 4.46
C GLN A 130 -21.93 11.25 5.65
N TYR A 131 -21.00 10.32 5.54
CA TYR A 131 -19.99 10.01 6.55
C TYR A 131 -18.55 10.21 6.04
N SER A 132 -18.39 10.86 4.89
CA SER A 132 -17.09 11.15 4.27
C SER A 132 -16.14 11.87 5.23
N LEU A 133 -14.85 11.54 5.14
CA LEU A 133 -13.76 12.28 5.77
C LEU A 133 -13.19 13.39 4.87
N TYR A 134 -13.58 13.43 3.59
CA TYR A 134 -12.95 14.22 2.53
C TYR A 134 -13.79 15.43 2.10
N PHE A 135 -14.97 15.61 2.66
CA PHE A 135 -15.86 16.73 2.42
C PHE A 135 -16.28 17.38 3.73
N LYS A 136 -16.33 18.70 3.77
CA LYS A 136 -16.84 19.42 4.93
C LYS A 136 -18.36 19.33 4.99
N PRO A 137 -18.94 19.39 6.20
CA PRO A 137 -20.38 19.40 6.37
C PRO A 137 -21.07 20.45 5.49
N GLY A 138 -22.04 20.02 4.70
CA GLY A 138 -22.82 20.89 3.80
C GLY A 138 -22.22 21.13 2.41
N ASP A 139 -20.98 20.71 2.15
CA ASP A 139 -20.37 20.82 0.83
C ASP A 139 -21.03 19.88 -0.18
N SER A 140 -21.05 20.28 -1.45
CA SER A 140 -21.40 19.39 -2.55
C SER A 140 -20.30 18.38 -2.79
N PHE A 141 -20.67 17.13 -3.16
CA PHE A 141 -19.73 16.06 -3.48
C PHE A 141 -19.19 16.25 -4.91
N ASN A 142 -18.25 17.18 -5.07
CA ASN A 142 -17.53 17.47 -6.31
C ASN A 142 -16.04 17.64 -6.04
N PHE A 143 -15.22 17.64 -7.07
CA PHE A 143 -13.77 17.67 -6.94
C PHE A 143 -13.26 18.97 -6.30
N GLU A 144 -13.92 20.09 -6.50
CA GLU A 144 -13.51 21.39 -5.94
C GLU A 144 -13.61 21.41 -4.40
N ASN A 145 -14.55 20.66 -3.84
CA ASN A 145 -14.78 20.58 -2.39
C ASN A 145 -14.06 19.37 -1.75
N TRP A 146 -13.62 18.41 -2.56
CA TRP A 146 -12.88 17.25 -2.07
C TRP A 146 -11.53 17.65 -1.53
N GLN A 147 -11.19 17.23 -0.32
CA GLN A 147 -9.93 17.53 0.33
C GLN A 147 -9.48 16.39 1.22
N VAL A 148 -8.24 15.93 1.05
CA VAL A 148 -7.67 14.90 1.92
C VAL A 148 -7.39 15.49 3.31
N PRO A 149 -7.82 14.84 4.41
CA PRO A 149 -7.43 15.26 5.75
C PRO A 149 -5.91 15.32 5.92
N VAL A 150 -5.39 16.40 6.48
CA VAL A 150 -3.94 16.59 6.67
C VAL A 150 -3.26 15.46 7.44
N SER A 151 -3.99 14.81 8.36
CA SER A 151 -3.54 13.63 9.11
C SER A 151 -3.34 12.37 8.25
N LEU A 152 -3.92 12.35 7.04
CA LEU A 152 -3.81 11.26 6.07
C LEU A 152 -2.96 11.66 4.85
N ASP A 153 -2.47 12.90 4.77
CA ASP A 153 -1.75 13.41 3.61
C ASP A 153 -0.34 13.91 3.94
N THR A 154 -0.20 14.85 4.89
CA THR A 154 1.05 15.58 5.11
C THR A 154 1.62 15.50 6.52
N ILE A 155 0.88 15.00 7.52
CA ILE A 155 1.39 14.90 8.89
C ILE A 155 2.25 13.63 9.04
N PRO A 156 3.55 13.72 9.37
CA PRO A 156 4.42 12.57 9.56
C PRO A 156 3.92 11.61 10.65
N PHE A 157 4.20 10.32 10.48
CA PHE A 157 4.02 9.34 11.55
C PHE A 157 5.31 9.18 12.36
N ASP A 158 5.17 8.77 13.62
CA ASP A 158 6.31 8.61 14.51
C ASP A 158 6.94 7.21 14.31
N VAL A 159 8.24 7.14 14.08
CA VAL A 159 8.96 5.86 13.97
C VAL A 159 9.12 5.25 15.35
N PHE A 160 8.52 4.10 15.58
CA PHE A 160 8.65 3.35 16.84
C PHE A 160 9.78 2.32 16.80
N LEU A 161 9.93 1.64 15.67
CA LEU A 161 10.96 0.62 15.46
C LEU A 161 11.39 0.63 13.99
N SER A 162 12.69 0.47 13.74
CA SER A 162 13.24 0.18 12.43
C SER A 162 14.37 -0.83 12.57
N THR A 163 14.30 -1.91 11.79
CA THR A 163 15.32 -2.95 11.65
C THR A 163 15.59 -3.19 10.18
N ASP A 164 16.43 -4.15 9.81
CA ASP A 164 16.67 -4.48 8.40
C ASP A 164 15.42 -4.99 7.66
N SER A 165 14.46 -5.60 8.39
CA SER A 165 13.30 -6.24 7.77
C SER A 165 11.94 -5.74 8.27
N VAL A 166 11.88 -4.91 9.32
CA VAL A 166 10.63 -4.44 9.92
C VAL A 166 10.72 -2.97 10.24
N ALA A 167 9.70 -2.22 9.84
CA ALA A 167 9.44 -0.85 10.29
C ALA A 167 8.09 -0.79 11.01
N VAL A 168 8.01 -0.03 12.11
CA VAL A 168 6.77 0.21 12.86
C VAL A 168 6.60 1.70 13.05
N PHE A 169 5.43 2.21 12.67
CA PHE A 169 5.03 3.59 12.82
C PHE A 169 3.84 3.69 13.76
N LEU A 170 3.80 4.75 14.55
CA LEU A 170 2.70 5.06 15.45
C LEU A 170 2.18 6.46 15.15
N LYS A 171 0.86 6.66 15.31
CA LYS A 171 0.26 7.98 15.29
C LYS A 171 -1.06 8.00 16.05
N THR A 172 -1.27 9.03 16.84
CA THR A 172 -2.58 9.37 17.37
C THR A 172 -3.05 10.65 16.69
N PHE A 173 -4.24 10.65 16.13
CA PHE A 173 -4.80 11.81 15.44
C PHE A 173 -6.34 11.80 15.50
N GLU A 174 -6.93 12.90 15.07
CA GLU A 174 -8.38 13.08 14.98
C GLU A 174 -8.77 13.34 13.53
N VAL A 175 -9.93 12.81 13.13
CA VAL A 175 -10.61 13.15 11.89
C VAL A 175 -12.08 13.43 12.17
N GLU A 176 -12.70 14.31 11.41
CA GLU A 176 -14.12 14.65 11.50
C GLU A 176 -14.81 14.26 10.20
N ASN A 177 -15.98 13.61 10.32
CA ASN A 177 -16.72 13.24 9.13
C ASN A 177 -17.74 14.32 8.72
N TYR A 178 -18.33 14.16 7.54
CA TYR A 178 -19.34 15.06 6.97
C TYR A 178 -20.57 15.29 7.90
N SER A 179 -20.88 14.33 8.77
CA SER A 179 -21.94 14.43 9.80
C SER A 179 -21.47 15.02 11.13
N ASN A 180 -20.30 15.67 11.16
CA ASN A 180 -19.69 16.32 12.34
C ASN A 180 -19.31 15.34 13.48
N PHE A 181 -19.21 14.04 13.24
CA PHE A 181 -18.70 13.12 14.23
C PHE A 181 -17.17 13.12 14.24
N LYS A 182 -16.57 13.28 15.41
CA LYS A 182 -15.11 13.32 15.60
C LYS A 182 -14.59 11.97 16.05
N PHE A 183 -13.76 11.38 15.22
CA PHE A 183 -13.02 10.17 15.54
C PHE A 183 -11.65 10.54 16.08
N ARG A 184 -11.31 10.06 17.26
CA ARG A 184 -9.94 10.05 17.76
C ARG A 184 -9.43 8.63 17.70
N LEU A 185 -8.30 8.41 17.05
CA LEU A 185 -7.75 7.07 16.85
C LEU A 185 -6.25 7.02 17.12
N GLU A 186 -5.80 5.84 17.51
CA GLU A 186 -4.40 5.47 17.56
C GLU A 186 -4.14 4.45 16.47
N LEU A 187 -3.19 4.75 15.59
CA LEU A 187 -2.74 3.88 14.51
C LEU A 187 -1.40 3.27 14.88
N THR A 188 -1.30 1.94 14.73
CA THR A 188 -0.04 1.21 14.63
C THR A 188 0.06 0.63 13.23
N ARG A 189 1.09 1.04 12.48
CA ARG A 189 1.40 0.52 11.15
C ARG A 189 2.71 -0.21 11.20
N LYS A 190 2.69 -1.53 11.03
CA LYS A 190 3.87 -2.39 10.93
C LYS A 190 4.04 -2.85 9.51
N ILE A 191 5.24 -2.73 8.96
CA ILE A 191 5.58 -3.22 7.63
C ILE A 191 6.77 -4.16 7.75
N HIS A 192 6.63 -5.33 7.13
CA HIS A 192 7.62 -6.41 7.15
C HIS A 192 8.04 -6.76 5.72
N LEU A 193 9.33 -6.62 5.41
CA LEU A 193 9.93 -7.09 4.16
C LEU A 193 10.11 -8.60 4.23
N LEU A 194 9.47 -9.31 3.29
CA LEU A 194 9.32 -10.77 3.34
C LEU A 194 10.50 -11.51 2.72
N GLY A 195 10.88 -12.63 3.33
CA GLY A 195 11.80 -13.58 2.72
C GLY A 195 11.12 -14.53 1.73
N LYS A 196 11.90 -15.16 0.84
CA LYS A 196 11.42 -16.07 -0.22
C LYS A 196 10.45 -17.13 0.30
N SER A 197 10.85 -17.86 1.35
CA SER A 197 10.04 -18.96 1.89
C SER A 197 8.68 -18.48 2.39
N PHE A 198 8.61 -17.30 2.99
CA PHE A 198 7.34 -16.73 3.42
C PHE A 198 6.45 -16.34 2.24
N ILE A 199 7.03 -15.76 1.18
CA ILE A 199 6.32 -15.43 -0.07
C ILE A 199 5.73 -16.70 -0.69
N GLU A 200 6.56 -17.75 -0.82
CA GLU A 200 6.14 -19.04 -1.39
C GLU A 200 5.01 -19.70 -0.59
N GLU A 201 5.14 -19.72 0.73
CA GLU A 201 4.11 -20.27 1.64
C GLU A 201 2.81 -19.45 1.58
N ASN A 202 2.92 -18.12 1.68
CA ASN A 202 1.76 -17.23 1.75
C ASN A 202 0.94 -17.21 0.45
N LEU A 203 1.60 -17.40 -0.70
CA LEU A 203 0.96 -17.46 -2.01
C LEU A 203 0.68 -18.91 -2.49
N GLY A 204 1.25 -19.92 -1.85
CA GLY A 204 1.13 -21.31 -2.28
C GLY A 204 1.80 -21.58 -3.63
N ILE A 205 2.92 -20.92 -3.91
CA ILE A 205 3.69 -21.00 -5.15
C ILE A 205 5.13 -21.44 -4.87
N SER A 206 5.87 -21.71 -5.96
CA SER A 206 7.34 -21.73 -5.93
C SER A 206 7.83 -20.62 -6.84
N VAL A 207 8.73 -19.76 -6.34
CA VAL A 207 9.36 -18.70 -7.13
C VAL A 207 10.46 -19.30 -7.98
N PRO A 208 10.35 -19.30 -9.34
CA PRO A 208 11.33 -19.88 -10.22
C PRO A 208 12.71 -19.20 -10.10
N GLY A 209 13.78 -19.93 -10.41
CA GLY A 209 15.14 -19.49 -10.12
C GLY A 209 15.62 -18.24 -10.89
N LYS A 210 14.99 -17.92 -12.03
CA LYS A 210 15.32 -16.72 -12.81
C LYS A 210 14.41 -15.53 -12.51
N VAL A 211 13.38 -15.73 -11.70
CA VAL A 211 12.46 -14.67 -11.26
C VAL A 211 13.04 -13.96 -10.06
N LYS A 212 13.24 -12.67 -10.19
CA LYS A 212 13.54 -11.76 -9.09
C LYS A 212 12.24 -11.41 -8.37
N TYR A 213 12.31 -11.14 -7.09
CA TYR A 213 11.13 -10.87 -6.29
C TYR A 213 11.41 -9.86 -5.19
N VAL A 214 10.40 -9.15 -4.82
CA VAL A 214 10.26 -8.43 -3.55
C VAL A 214 8.83 -8.59 -3.06
N GLY A 215 8.66 -8.74 -1.77
CA GLY A 215 7.33 -8.80 -1.16
C GLY A 215 7.38 -8.18 0.23
N TYR A 216 6.31 -7.52 0.60
CA TYR A 216 6.14 -6.95 1.93
C TYR A 216 4.70 -7.11 2.41
N GLU A 217 4.54 -7.12 3.72
CA GLU A 217 3.25 -7.19 4.39
C GLU A 217 3.08 -6.00 5.32
N SER A 218 1.97 -5.30 5.23
CA SER A 218 1.57 -4.27 6.16
C SER A 218 0.47 -4.76 7.09
N THR A 219 0.67 -4.62 8.38
CA THR A 219 -0.33 -4.82 9.43
C THR A 219 -0.71 -3.46 9.98
N ASN A 220 -1.97 -3.06 9.77
CA ASN A 220 -2.48 -1.75 10.17
C ASN A 220 -3.53 -1.96 11.27
N ILE A 221 -3.25 -1.44 12.47
CA ILE A 221 -4.11 -1.57 13.65
C ILE A 221 -4.66 -0.20 13.98
N VAL A 222 -5.97 -0.05 13.90
CA VAL A 222 -6.69 1.17 14.31
C VAL A 222 -7.40 0.89 15.62
N LYS A 223 -7.12 1.71 16.64
CA LYS A 223 -7.74 1.65 17.94
C LYS A 223 -8.64 2.87 18.17
N ASN A 224 -9.88 2.64 18.58
CA ASN A 224 -10.80 3.70 18.96
C ASN A 224 -10.33 4.39 20.26
N LYS A 225 -9.94 5.66 20.16
CA LYS A 225 -9.57 6.52 21.28
C LYS A 225 -10.60 7.64 21.50
N THR A 226 -11.71 7.63 20.77
CA THR A 226 -12.88 8.47 21.02
C THR A 226 -13.47 8.10 22.37
N GLY A 227 -14.06 9.04 23.08
CA GLY A 227 -14.66 8.77 24.39
C GLY A 227 -15.88 7.84 24.37
N GLU A 228 -16.33 7.38 23.21
CA GLU A 228 -17.53 6.59 22.94
C GLU A 228 -17.31 5.53 21.85
N ASP A 229 -18.30 4.64 21.68
CA ASP A 229 -18.28 3.62 20.62
C ASP A 229 -18.51 4.25 19.26
N TRP A 230 -17.85 3.71 18.22
CA TRP A 230 -18.15 4.01 16.82
C TRP A 230 -19.37 3.20 16.38
N LYS A 231 -20.39 3.88 15.87
CA LYS A 231 -21.69 3.28 15.52
C LYS A 231 -22.13 3.67 14.12
N LYS A 232 -22.96 2.84 13.52
CA LYS A 232 -23.48 3.08 12.16
C LYS A 232 -24.21 4.42 12.02
N GLU A 233 -24.89 4.86 13.08
CA GLU A 233 -25.67 6.10 13.09
C GLU A 233 -24.80 7.36 13.06
N THR A 234 -23.58 7.29 13.58
CA THR A 234 -22.60 8.40 13.56
C THR A 234 -21.59 8.29 12.43
N GLY A 235 -21.63 7.19 11.71
CA GLY A 235 -20.67 6.83 10.67
C GLY A 235 -19.59 5.88 11.19
N LEU A 236 -19.09 5.03 10.28
CA LEU A 236 -17.98 4.12 10.56
C LEU A 236 -16.82 4.42 9.60
N LEU A 237 -15.62 4.14 10.07
CA LEU A 237 -14.41 4.20 9.25
C LEU A 237 -14.11 2.84 8.61
N SER A 238 -13.27 2.82 7.60
CA SER A 238 -12.51 1.63 7.16
C SER A 238 -11.03 1.96 7.06
N ILE A 239 -10.17 0.98 7.24
CA ILE A 239 -8.77 1.08 6.81
C ILE A 239 -8.78 0.88 5.30
N TRP A 240 -8.17 1.81 4.57
CA TRP A 240 -8.13 1.79 3.11
C TRP A 240 -6.68 1.92 2.64
N MET A 241 -6.19 0.85 2.01
CA MET A 241 -4.82 0.75 1.54
C MET A 241 -4.78 0.94 0.04
N LEU A 242 -3.96 1.89 -0.41
CA LEU A 242 -3.87 2.26 -1.83
C LEU A 242 -2.41 2.15 -2.29
N GLY A 243 -2.19 1.50 -3.43
CA GLY A 243 -0.88 1.39 -4.05
C GLY A 243 -0.85 2.05 -5.42
N MET A 244 0.03 3.05 -5.61
CA MET A 244 0.27 3.69 -6.90
C MET A 244 1.45 3.05 -7.61
N PHE A 245 1.20 2.42 -8.77
CA PHE A 245 2.21 1.71 -9.55
C PHE A 245 2.49 2.40 -10.88
N LYS A 246 3.69 2.16 -11.43
CA LYS A 246 4.12 2.70 -12.72
C LYS A 246 3.31 2.06 -13.85
N PRO A 247 2.61 2.85 -14.68
CA PRO A 247 1.89 2.33 -15.83
C PRO A 247 2.84 2.07 -17.00
N SER A 248 2.41 1.22 -17.91
CA SER A 248 2.92 1.14 -19.30
C SER A 248 1.75 0.87 -20.25
N PRO A 249 1.90 1.05 -21.56
CA PRO A 249 0.85 0.70 -22.52
C PRO A 249 0.36 -0.75 -22.40
N GLU A 250 1.22 -1.65 -21.88
CA GLU A 250 0.99 -3.08 -21.80
C GLU A 250 0.57 -3.56 -20.39
N VAL A 251 0.20 -2.65 -19.49
CA VAL A 251 -0.31 -3.06 -18.15
C VAL A 251 -1.76 -3.46 -18.25
N THR A 252 -2.04 -4.68 -17.79
CA THR A 252 -3.40 -5.20 -17.57
C THR A 252 -3.57 -5.61 -16.11
N MET A 253 -4.52 -5.00 -15.41
CA MET A 253 -4.93 -5.41 -14.07
C MET A 253 -5.81 -6.65 -14.13
N ILE A 254 -5.65 -7.58 -13.18
CA ILE A 254 -6.26 -8.92 -13.14
C ILE A 254 -7.00 -9.06 -11.81
N LEU A 255 -8.32 -9.04 -11.84
CA LEU A 255 -9.15 -9.14 -10.65
C LEU A 255 -10.08 -10.35 -10.77
N PRO A 256 -9.72 -11.50 -10.16
CA PRO A 256 -10.61 -12.65 -10.11
C PRO A 256 -11.81 -12.35 -9.22
N TYR A 257 -12.96 -12.97 -9.53
CA TYR A 257 -14.17 -12.86 -8.73
C TYR A 257 -14.85 -14.23 -8.52
N LYS A 258 -15.61 -14.35 -7.43
CA LYS A 258 -16.36 -15.57 -7.11
C LYS A 258 -17.50 -15.77 -8.11
N THR A 259 -17.40 -16.80 -8.94
CA THR A 259 -18.45 -17.19 -9.90
C THR A 259 -19.57 -17.94 -9.21
N GLY A 260 -20.79 -17.93 -9.79
CA GLY A 260 -21.96 -18.62 -9.23
C GLY A 260 -22.66 -17.86 -8.09
N VAL A 261 -22.15 -16.72 -7.68
CA VAL A 261 -22.81 -15.83 -6.73
C VAL A 261 -23.78 -14.91 -7.51
N ARG A 262 -25.04 -14.84 -7.04
CA ARG A 262 -26.01 -13.92 -7.63
C ARG A 262 -25.66 -12.49 -7.27
N SER A 263 -25.43 -11.66 -8.29
CA SER A 263 -25.21 -10.22 -8.15
C SER A 263 -25.91 -9.49 -9.32
N ASP A 264 -26.41 -8.31 -9.05
CA ASP A 264 -27.02 -7.47 -10.10
C ASP A 264 -25.93 -6.95 -11.06
N ASN A 265 -24.74 -6.66 -10.52
CA ASN A 265 -23.54 -6.30 -11.27
C ASN A 265 -22.34 -7.06 -10.72
N ILE A 266 -21.42 -7.49 -11.59
CA ILE A 266 -20.16 -8.13 -11.18
C ILE A 266 -19.18 -7.08 -10.64
N VAL A 267 -19.17 -5.91 -11.27
CA VAL A 267 -18.26 -4.81 -10.95
C VAL A 267 -19.03 -3.50 -10.84
N ASN A 268 -18.65 -2.67 -9.89
CA ASN A 268 -19.09 -1.28 -9.83
C ASN A 268 -18.09 -0.45 -10.65
N ASP A 269 -18.55 0.16 -11.74
CA ASP A 269 -17.76 0.99 -12.67
C ASP A 269 -18.30 2.43 -12.82
N ASN A 270 -19.05 2.89 -11.80
CA ASN A 270 -19.74 4.19 -11.86
C ASN A 270 -19.04 5.31 -11.07
N TYR A 271 -17.83 5.09 -10.55
CA TYR A 271 -17.14 6.10 -9.72
C TYR A 271 -16.83 7.41 -10.48
N PHE A 272 -16.33 7.28 -11.71
CA PHE A 272 -15.93 8.41 -12.57
C PHE A 272 -16.55 8.34 -13.98
N GLY A 273 -17.70 7.70 -14.09
CA GLY A 273 -18.33 7.39 -15.37
C GLY A 273 -18.01 5.97 -15.84
N LYS A 274 -18.84 5.47 -16.77
CA LYS A 274 -18.74 4.11 -17.26
C LYS A 274 -17.46 3.89 -18.07
N ILE A 275 -16.76 2.80 -17.78
CA ILE A 275 -15.50 2.44 -18.46
C ILE A 275 -15.80 1.83 -19.84
N PRO A 276 -15.13 2.24 -20.92
CA PRO A 276 -15.29 1.68 -22.26
C PRO A 276 -14.90 0.19 -22.33
N GLU A 277 -15.54 -0.56 -23.25
CA GLU A 277 -15.33 -2.00 -23.43
C GLU A 277 -13.92 -2.39 -23.89
N ASP A 278 -13.20 -1.49 -24.55
CA ASP A 278 -11.80 -1.68 -24.93
C ASP A 278 -10.83 -1.49 -23.77
N ARG A 279 -11.34 -1.14 -22.57
CA ARG A 279 -10.54 -0.93 -21.36
C ARG A 279 -10.95 -1.81 -20.18
N LEU A 280 -12.17 -2.36 -20.21
CA LEU A 280 -12.69 -3.23 -19.15
C LEU A 280 -13.36 -4.43 -19.77
N LYS A 281 -12.89 -5.63 -19.46
CA LYS A 281 -13.47 -6.90 -19.92
C LYS A 281 -13.69 -7.87 -18.77
N ILE A 282 -14.79 -8.61 -18.81
CA ILE A 282 -15.14 -9.62 -17.81
C ILE A 282 -15.26 -10.95 -18.55
N ILE A 283 -14.30 -11.83 -18.35
CA ILE A 283 -14.18 -13.11 -19.08
C ILE A 283 -13.83 -14.22 -18.10
N ASN A 284 -14.59 -15.30 -18.10
CA ASN A 284 -14.29 -16.55 -17.40
C ASN A 284 -13.91 -16.40 -15.91
N GLY A 285 -14.59 -15.52 -15.17
CA GLY A 285 -14.33 -15.33 -13.73
C GLY A 285 -13.21 -14.32 -13.41
N ILE A 286 -12.70 -13.64 -14.43
CA ILE A 286 -11.67 -12.61 -14.28
C ILE A 286 -12.20 -11.28 -14.86
N ILE A 287 -11.95 -10.20 -14.15
CA ILE A 287 -12.08 -8.83 -14.63
C ILE A 287 -10.71 -8.36 -15.05
N TYR A 288 -10.60 -7.91 -16.31
CA TYR A 288 -9.39 -7.30 -16.87
C TYR A 288 -9.63 -5.80 -17.02
N PHE A 289 -8.72 -5.01 -16.51
CA PHE A 289 -8.80 -3.55 -16.58
C PHE A 289 -7.45 -2.96 -17.01
N LYS A 290 -7.43 -2.07 -18.01
CA LYS A 290 -6.19 -1.42 -18.47
C LYS A 290 -5.60 -0.49 -17.41
N GLY A 291 -4.28 -0.63 -17.17
CA GLY A 291 -3.49 0.17 -16.23
C GLY A 291 -2.45 1.06 -16.91
N ASP A 292 -2.82 1.72 -18.03
CA ASP A 292 -1.88 2.43 -18.89
C ASP A 292 -1.68 3.92 -18.56
N GLY A 293 -2.39 4.44 -17.54
CA GLY A 293 -2.29 5.85 -17.14
C GLY A 293 -2.92 6.84 -18.14
N ASN A 294 -3.77 6.38 -19.08
CA ASN A 294 -4.28 7.19 -20.19
C ASN A 294 -5.80 7.41 -20.17
N HIS A 295 -6.51 6.87 -19.20
CA HIS A 295 -7.95 7.02 -19.07
C HIS A 295 -8.36 6.93 -17.61
N ARG A 296 -8.98 7.98 -17.09
CA ARG A 296 -9.44 7.99 -15.70
C ARG A 296 -10.62 7.05 -15.50
N GLY A 297 -10.45 6.03 -14.69
CA GLY A 297 -11.51 5.08 -14.36
C GLY A 297 -11.23 4.35 -13.07
N LYS A 298 -12.30 3.98 -12.35
CA LYS A 298 -12.24 3.19 -11.11
C LYS A 298 -13.28 2.10 -11.16
N ILE A 299 -12.88 0.91 -10.71
CA ILE A 299 -13.78 -0.21 -10.51
C ILE A 299 -13.76 -0.67 -9.06
N GLY A 300 -14.85 -1.26 -8.61
CA GLY A 300 -14.99 -1.82 -7.28
C GLY A 300 -15.64 -3.20 -7.29
N LEU A 301 -15.22 -4.06 -6.36
CA LEU A 301 -15.79 -5.37 -6.12
C LEU A 301 -16.34 -5.46 -4.69
N PRO A 302 -17.63 -5.79 -4.56
CA PRO A 302 -18.24 -5.97 -3.25
C PRO A 302 -17.76 -7.29 -2.58
N PRO A 303 -17.84 -7.40 -1.25
CA PRO A 303 -17.24 -8.50 -0.48
C PRO A 303 -17.74 -9.90 -0.87
N GLN A 304 -18.98 -10.03 -1.35
CA GLN A 304 -19.52 -11.32 -1.78
C GLN A 304 -18.87 -11.86 -3.06
N LEU A 305 -18.30 -10.98 -3.91
CA LEU A 305 -17.66 -11.35 -5.17
C LEU A 305 -16.13 -11.34 -5.10
N ALA A 306 -15.54 -10.55 -4.20
CA ALA A 306 -14.11 -10.36 -4.13
C ALA A 306 -13.33 -11.65 -3.81
N MET A 307 -12.17 -11.80 -4.42
CA MET A 307 -11.17 -12.81 -4.12
C MET A 307 -9.99 -12.18 -3.38
N PRO A 308 -9.27 -12.95 -2.52
CA PRO A 308 -8.24 -12.37 -1.64
C PRO A 308 -6.96 -11.91 -2.36
N VAL A 309 -6.76 -12.31 -3.61
CA VAL A 309 -5.58 -11.92 -4.41
C VAL A 309 -6.04 -11.30 -5.72
N ILE A 310 -5.53 -10.11 -5.98
CA ILE A 310 -5.63 -9.40 -7.25
C ILE A 310 -4.24 -9.08 -7.76
N GLY A 311 -4.09 -8.59 -8.98
CA GLY A 311 -2.78 -8.21 -9.47
C GLY A 311 -2.82 -7.45 -10.78
N SER A 312 -1.64 -7.31 -11.38
CA SER A 312 -1.44 -6.73 -12.70
C SER A 312 -0.24 -7.37 -13.38
N TYR A 313 -0.25 -7.40 -14.70
CA TYR A 313 0.89 -7.80 -15.49
C TYR A 313 1.27 -6.66 -16.45
N ASP A 314 2.53 -6.25 -16.37
CA ASP A 314 3.19 -5.33 -17.28
C ASP A 314 4.02 -6.17 -18.28
N ALA A 315 3.50 -6.36 -19.48
CA ALA A 315 4.13 -7.20 -20.47
C ALA A 315 5.38 -6.54 -21.10
N GLU A 316 5.42 -5.21 -21.17
CA GLU A 316 6.58 -4.46 -21.66
C GLU A 316 7.79 -4.66 -20.74
N ASN A 317 7.56 -4.64 -19.44
CA ASN A 317 8.62 -4.70 -18.42
C ASN A 317 8.77 -6.08 -17.78
N GLN A 318 7.92 -7.05 -18.14
CA GLN A 318 7.91 -8.41 -17.58
C GLN A 318 7.79 -8.40 -16.04
N VAL A 319 6.83 -7.65 -15.53
CA VAL A 319 6.54 -7.52 -14.08
C VAL A 319 5.14 -8.02 -13.78
N LEU A 320 5.05 -9.02 -12.91
CA LEU A 320 3.79 -9.48 -12.32
C LEU A 320 3.69 -8.92 -10.90
N THR A 321 2.73 -8.04 -10.66
CA THR A 321 2.42 -7.48 -9.35
C THR A 321 1.21 -8.20 -8.76
N LEU A 322 1.29 -8.60 -7.49
CA LEU A 322 0.18 -9.20 -6.75
C LEU A 322 -0.09 -8.39 -5.49
N LEU A 323 -1.37 -8.21 -5.17
CA LEU A 323 -1.84 -7.67 -3.90
C LEU A 323 -2.73 -8.72 -3.26
N LYS A 324 -2.43 -9.09 -2.01
CA LYS A 324 -3.21 -10.02 -1.20
C LYS A 324 -3.77 -9.32 0.02
N THR A 325 -5.05 -9.51 0.29
CA THR A 325 -5.72 -9.01 1.49
C THR A 325 -6.57 -10.10 2.14
N GLU A 326 -6.92 -9.91 3.40
CA GLU A 326 -7.83 -10.79 4.10
C GLU A 326 -9.29 -10.39 3.81
N ILE A 327 -10.14 -11.37 3.54
CA ILE A 327 -11.59 -11.21 3.37
C ILE A 327 -12.29 -12.01 4.47
N PRO A 328 -12.73 -11.36 5.56
CA PRO A 328 -13.40 -12.05 6.65
C PRO A 328 -14.70 -12.72 6.17
N GLU A 329 -14.88 -13.99 6.49
CA GLU A 329 -16.05 -14.74 6.09
C GLU A 329 -17.34 -14.20 6.73
N GLY A 330 -18.39 -14.05 5.94
CA GLY A 330 -19.71 -13.60 6.41
C GLY A 330 -19.80 -12.10 6.71
N VAL A 331 -18.71 -11.34 6.60
CA VAL A 331 -18.72 -9.89 6.79
C VAL A 331 -19.07 -9.19 5.47
N THR A 332 -20.14 -8.39 5.50
CA THR A 332 -20.68 -7.71 4.31
C THR A 332 -20.72 -6.19 4.43
N ASP A 333 -20.51 -5.66 5.63
CA ASP A 333 -20.55 -4.22 5.87
C ASP A 333 -19.19 -3.61 5.55
N TYR A 334 -19.12 -2.92 4.41
CA TYR A 334 -18.00 -2.11 3.96
C TYR A 334 -18.47 -0.70 3.68
N VAL A 335 -17.67 0.31 4.03
CA VAL A 335 -18.07 1.70 3.79
C VAL A 335 -18.18 1.97 2.30
N ASN A 336 -19.24 2.65 1.91
CA ASN A 336 -19.46 3.07 0.53
C ASN A 336 -18.80 4.44 0.33
N SER A 337 -17.94 4.56 -0.67
CA SER A 337 -17.15 5.76 -0.96
C SER A 337 -17.70 6.58 -2.15
N ALA A 338 -18.90 6.27 -2.67
CA ALA A 338 -19.52 7.06 -3.75
C ALA A 338 -19.76 8.51 -3.31
N TRP A 339 -19.50 9.45 -4.20
CA TRP A 339 -19.62 10.89 -3.95
C TRP A 339 -21.06 11.40 -4.09
N GLU A 340 -21.93 10.84 -3.24
CA GLU A 340 -23.36 11.18 -3.18
C GLU A 340 -23.93 10.86 -1.79
N HIS A 341 -25.11 11.39 -1.46
CA HIS A 341 -25.85 10.91 -0.29
C HIS A 341 -26.33 9.48 -0.53
N GLN A 342 -25.87 8.55 0.27
CA GLN A 342 -26.03 7.13 0.04
C GLN A 342 -27.21 6.56 0.85
N LYS A 343 -28.08 5.82 0.17
CA LYS A 343 -29.14 5.05 0.84
C LYS A 343 -28.57 3.89 1.67
N TYR A 344 -27.43 3.33 1.24
CA TYR A 344 -26.79 2.18 1.84
C TYR A 344 -25.29 2.46 2.09
N PRO A 345 -24.95 3.23 3.16
CA PRO A 345 -23.57 3.68 3.37
C PRO A 345 -22.58 2.57 3.74
N TYR A 346 -23.07 1.34 4.01
CA TYR A 346 -22.26 0.18 4.36
C TYR A 346 -22.36 -0.95 3.33
N ARG A 347 -22.75 -0.63 2.08
CA ARG A 347 -22.71 -1.53 0.93
C ARG A 347 -21.62 -1.08 -0.06
N GLY A 348 -20.41 -0.95 0.45
CA GLY A 348 -19.24 -0.56 -0.33
C GLY A 348 -18.45 -1.76 -0.87
N ASP A 349 -17.36 -1.43 -1.54
CA ASP A 349 -16.46 -2.37 -2.16
C ASP A 349 -15.25 -2.64 -1.24
N ILE A 350 -14.77 -3.88 -1.25
CA ILE A 350 -13.57 -4.30 -0.50
C ILE A 350 -12.31 -4.15 -1.36
N ILE A 351 -12.44 -4.41 -2.66
CA ILE A 351 -11.36 -4.31 -3.64
C ILE A 351 -11.71 -3.18 -4.60
N ASN A 352 -10.76 -2.31 -4.85
CA ASN A 352 -10.84 -1.34 -5.93
C ASN A 352 -9.61 -1.44 -6.84
N ALA A 353 -9.77 -1.00 -8.07
CA ALA A 353 -8.68 -0.75 -9.00
C ALA A 353 -8.95 0.58 -9.72
N TYR A 354 -7.91 1.38 -9.85
CA TYR A 354 -7.98 2.71 -10.46
C TYR A 354 -6.93 2.83 -11.55
N ASN A 355 -7.29 3.47 -12.64
CA ASN A 355 -6.36 3.93 -13.65
C ASN A 355 -6.50 5.44 -13.81
N ASP A 356 -5.41 6.18 -13.65
CA ASP A 356 -5.44 7.63 -13.83
C ASP A 356 -5.35 8.00 -15.31
N GLY A 357 -5.76 9.20 -15.62
CA GLY A 357 -5.74 9.70 -16.98
C GLY A 357 -6.16 11.17 -17.06
N PRO A 358 -6.03 11.78 -18.24
CA PRO A 358 -6.38 13.16 -18.44
C PRO A 358 -7.86 13.45 -18.10
N LEU A 359 -8.09 14.55 -17.39
CA LEU A 359 -9.41 15.12 -17.16
C LEU A 359 -9.84 15.94 -18.39
N GLU A 360 -11.13 16.27 -18.48
CA GLU A 360 -11.66 17.12 -19.57
C GLU A 360 -10.97 18.48 -19.67
N ASN A 361 -10.51 19.04 -18.55
CA ASN A 361 -9.74 20.29 -18.49
C ASN A 361 -8.26 20.13 -18.80
N GLY A 362 -7.77 18.91 -19.14
CA GLY A 362 -6.37 18.59 -19.41
C GLY A 362 -5.52 18.36 -18.17
N GLY A 363 -6.08 18.48 -16.97
CA GLY A 363 -5.37 18.13 -15.72
C GLY A 363 -5.25 16.62 -15.54
N GLN A 364 -4.25 16.17 -14.79
CA GLN A 364 -4.05 14.76 -14.42
C GLN A 364 -3.31 14.72 -13.07
N LEU A 365 -3.65 13.78 -12.19
CA LEU A 365 -2.93 13.58 -10.92
C LEU A 365 -1.55 12.99 -11.16
N GLY A 366 -1.43 12.13 -12.17
CA GLY A 366 -0.18 11.54 -12.64
C GLY A 366 -0.44 10.27 -13.44
N PRO A 367 0.47 9.85 -14.32
CA PRO A 367 0.30 8.60 -15.04
C PRO A 367 0.59 7.42 -14.09
N PHE A 368 -0.44 6.89 -13.40
CA PHE A 368 -0.35 5.73 -12.52
C PHE A 368 -1.61 4.88 -12.59
N TYR A 369 -1.51 3.65 -12.09
CA TYR A 369 -2.67 2.82 -11.76
C TYR A 369 -2.59 2.39 -10.30
N GLU A 370 -3.74 2.02 -9.73
CA GLU A 370 -3.83 1.59 -8.33
C GLU A 370 -4.48 0.22 -8.21
N LEU A 371 -3.97 -0.55 -7.24
CA LEU A 371 -4.63 -1.71 -6.65
C LEU A 371 -4.91 -1.38 -5.18
N GLU A 372 -6.14 -1.59 -4.75
CA GLU A 372 -6.61 -1.10 -3.47
C GLU A 372 -7.39 -2.19 -2.72
N ALA A 373 -7.25 -2.20 -1.39
CA ALA A 373 -8.09 -3.02 -0.53
C ALA A 373 -8.54 -2.26 0.72
N SER A 374 -9.75 -2.57 1.18
CA SER A 374 -10.35 -1.96 2.36
C SER A 374 -10.68 -2.98 3.43
N SER A 375 -10.58 -2.60 4.70
CA SER A 375 -11.14 -3.37 5.80
C SER A 375 -12.66 -3.28 5.80
N PRO A 376 -13.37 -4.20 6.50
CA PRO A 376 -14.74 -3.97 6.89
C PRO A 376 -14.96 -2.61 7.57
N ALA A 377 -16.21 -2.15 7.58
CA ALA A 377 -16.61 -1.00 8.36
C ALA A 377 -16.33 -1.24 9.85
N LEU A 378 -15.63 -0.31 10.49
CA LEU A 378 -15.08 -0.45 11.84
C LEU A 378 -16.10 -0.02 12.89
N GLU A 379 -16.99 -0.93 13.28
CA GLU A 379 -17.89 -0.75 14.43
C GLU A 379 -17.13 -1.12 15.71
N LEU A 380 -16.39 -0.16 16.28
CA LEU A 380 -15.48 -0.38 17.39
C LEU A 380 -16.02 0.21 18.71
N ALA A 381 -16.15 -0.64 19.71
CA ALA A 381 -16.34 -0.17 21.08
C ALA A 381 -15.16 0.74 21.50
N ARG A 382 -15.40 1.59 22.46
CA ARG A 382 -14.35 2.42 23.08
C ARG A 382 -13.15 1.56 23.49
N ASP A 383 -11.94 2.04 23.20
CA ASP A 383 -10.64 1.38 23.43
C ASP A 383 -10.43 0.02 22.74
N SER A 384 -11.38 -0.45 21.93
CA SER A 384 -11.21 -1.62 21.05
C SER A 384 -10.43 -1.27 19.78
N SER A 385 -9.89 -2.30 19.13
CA SER A 385 -9.11 -2.13 17.91
C SER A 385 -9.54 -3.13 16.84
N ALA A 386 -9.29 -2.78 15.58
CA ALA A 386 -9.36 -3.66 14.43
C ALA A 386 -8.03 -3.67 13.69
N THR A 387 -7.77 -4.77 12.99
CA THR A 387 -6.56 -4.98 12.19
C THR A 387 -6.93 -5.21 10.74
N HIS A 388 -6.15 -4.64 9.83
CA HIS A 388 -6.19 -4.93 8.40
C HIS A 388 -4.79 -5.30 7.93
N ILE A 389 -4.69 -6.41 7.20
CA ILE A 389 -3.44 -6.94 6.67
C ILE A 389 -3.50 -6.91 5.15
N GLN A 390 -2.45 -6.35 4.55
CA GLN A 390 -2.25 -6.36 3.11
C GLN A 390 -0.82 -6.75 2.80
N SER A 391 -0.63 -7.57 1.77
CA SER A 391 0.70 -7.91 1.26
C SER A 391 0.79 -7.55 -0.21
N THR A 392 1.91 -6.94 -0.62
CA THR A 392 2.23 -6.61 -2.00
C THR A 392 3.47 -7.36 -2.43
N TYR A 393 3.44 -7.90 -3.66
CA TYR A 393 4.54 -8.68 -4.23
C TYR A 393 4.79 -8.24 -5.66
N HIS A 394 6.08 -8.13 -6.02
CA HIS A 394 6.52 -7.94 -7.39
C HIS A 394 7.42 -9.09 -7.80
N PHE A 395 7.14 -9.66 -8.97
CA PHE A 395 7.93 -10.70 -9.61
C PHE A 395 8.38 -10.16 -10.96
N GLU A 396 9.69 -10.16 -11.21
CA GLU A 396 10.29 -9.69 -12.45
C GLU A 396 11.16 -10.79 -13.07
N GLY A 397 10.97 -11.10 -14.35
CA GLY A 397 11.75 -12.14 -14.99
C GLY A 397 11.16 -12.64 -16.30
N PRO A 398 11.72 -13.73 -16.85
CA PRO A 398 11.25 -14.30 -18.11
C PRO A 398 9.76 -14.66 -18.07
N GLU A 399 9.01 -14.25 -19.10
CA GLU A 399 7.56 -14.42 -19.17
C GLU A 399 7.09 -15.86 -18.92
N ASN A 400 7.79 -16.85 -19.48
CA ASN A 400 7.45 -18.26 -19.28
C ASN A 400 7.56 -18.71 -17.81
N GLU A 401 8.42 -18.07 -17.02
CA GLU A 401 8.56 -18.35 -15.59
C GLU A 401 7.51 -17.59 -14.78
N LEU A 402 7.20 -16.33 -15.13
CA LEU A 402 6.11 -15.55 -14.55
C LEU A 402 4.74 -16.18 -14.85
N ASP A 403 4.56 -16.77 -16.05
CA ASP A 403 3.32 -17.46 -16.44
C ASP A 403 2.97 -18.60 -15.48
N SER A 404 3.96 -19.29 -14.95
CA SER A 404 3.75 -20.34 -13.95
C SER A 404 3.13 -19.80 -12.66
N ILE A 405 3.51 -18.61 -12.22
CA ILE A 405 2.95 -17.93 -11.06
C ILE A 405 1.53 -17.44 -11.38
N CYS A 406 1.34 -16.78 -12.53
CA CYS A 406 0.06 -16.27 -12.97
C CYS A 406 -0.99 -17.37 -13.06
N ARG A 407 -0.69 -18.49 -13.71
CA ARG A 407 -1.57 -19.66 -13.79
C ARG A 407 -1.92 -20.23 -12.41
N LYS A 408 -0.94 -20.30 -11.53
CA LYS A 408 -1.16 -20.83 -10.18
C LYS A 408 -2.09 -19.96 -9.34
N ILE A 409 -1.97 -18.63 -9.47
CA ILE A 409 -2.72 -17.64 -8.66
C ILE A 409 -4.10 -17.36 -9.28
N PHE A 410 -4.14 -17.11 -10.60
CA PHE A 410 -5.33 -16.61 -11.29
C PHE A 410 -6.01 -17.64 -12.19
N ASN A 411 -5.36 -18.78 -12.43
CA ASN A 411 -5.83 -19.81 -13.38
C ASN A 411 -5.98 -19.29 -14.83
N VAL A 412 -5.17 -18.28 -15.21
CA VAL A 412 -5.06 -17.74 -16.57
C VAL A 412 -3.59 -17.62 -16.97
N SER A 413 -3.31 -17.67 -18.26
CA SER A 413 -1.96 -17.46 -18.80
C SER A 413 -1.66 -15.99 -18.99
N LEU A 414 -0.36 -15.64 -18.97
CA LEU A 414 0.08 -14.29 -19.36
C LEU A 414 -0.23 -13.97 -20.82
N GLU A 415 -0.25 -14.98 -21.69
CA GLU A 415 -0.68 -14.83 -23.09
C GLU A 415 -2.15 -14.41 -23.21
N GLU A 416 -3.06 -15.00 -22.40
CA GLU A 416 -4.46 -14.57 -22.31
C GLU A 416 -4.58 -13.15 -21.76
N VAL A 417 -3.77 -12.80 -20.75
CA VAL A 417 -3.76 -11.44 -20.16
C VAL A 417 -3.32 -10.38 -21.17
N LYS A 418 -2.25 -10.64 -21.94
CA LYS A 418 -1.75 -9.71 -22.97
C LYS A 418 -2.72 -9.49 -24.12
N ASN A 419 -3.42 -10.52 -24.54
CA ASN A 419 -4.26 -10.48 -25.73
C ASN A 419 -5.74 -10.19 -25.43
N VAL A 420 -6.04 -9.76 -24.19
CA VAL A 420 -7.43 -9.50 -23.80
C VAL A 420 -7.98 -8.21 -24.40
N PHE A 421 -7.11 -7.20 -24.69
CA PHE A 421 -7.48 -5.90 -25.28
C PHE A 421 -6.97 -5.72 -26.70
#